data_be9d8822b5188ecf8b6e251ff5281b59
#
_entry.id   be9d8822b5188ecf8b6e251ff5281b59
#
_cell.length_a   1.000
_cell.length_b   1.000
_cell.length_c   1.000
_cell.angle_alpha   90.00
_cell.angle_beta   90.00
_cell.angle_gamma   90.00
#
_symmetry.space_group_name_H-M   'P 1'
#
loop_
_entity.id
_entity.type
_entity.pdbx_description
1 polymer ?
#
loop_
_entity_poly.entity_id
_entity_poly.type
_entity_poly.pdbx_seq_one_letter_code
_entity_poly.pdbx_strand_id
1 'polypeptide(L)'
;AEHDEMASAILITTSQELAEKVSTEVDGFVAELSRKEIIQKSLDNYGYILVADTMDEAIATVNEIASEHMEIVTKDPFHVMTKIRNAGAIFIGEYSSEPLGDYFAGPNHVRNREVLLRTFR
;
A
#
# COMPACT_ATOMS: atom_id res chain seq x y z
N ALA A 1 8.39 -2.06 -1.16
CA ALA A 1 9.67 -1.80 -0.46
C ALA A 1 10.83 -2.61 -1.05
N GLU A 2 10.65 -3.90 -1.27
CA GLU A 2 11.73 -4.78 -1.78
C GLU A 2 12.17 -4.45 -3.22
N HIS A 3 11.31 -3.85 -4.00
CA HIS A 3 11.55 -3.55 -5.41
C HIS A 3 12.65 -2.51 -5.60
N ASP A 4 12.61 -1.42 -4.85
CA ASP A 4 13.50 -0.26 -5.01
C ASP A 4 13.61 0.54 -3.71
N GLU A 5 14.76 1.19 -3.46
CA GLU A 5 14.99 2.07 -2.30
C GLU A 5 14.04 3.27 -2.26
N MET A 6 13.52 3.69 -3.41
CA MET A 6 12.57 4.80 -3.55
C MET A 6 11.11 4.35 -3.62
N ALA A 7 10.84 3.05 -3.53
CA ALA A 7 9.48 2.55 -3.51
C ALA A 7 8.77 2.96 -2.20
N SER A 8 7.52 3.35 -2.30
CA SER A 8 6.66 3.60 -1.14
C SER A 8 5.86 2.36 -0.79
N ALA A 9 5.73 2.07 0.50
CA ALA A 9 4.83 1.06 1.03
C ALA A 9 4.00 1.67 2.15
N ILE A 10 2.69 1.78 1.95
CA ILE A 10 1.81 2.50 2.85
C ILE A 10 0.66 1.60 3.27
N LEU A 11 0.52 1.38 4.58
CA LEU A 11 -0.67 0.78 5.18
C LEU A 11 -1.60 1.89 5.69
N ILE A 12 -2.87 1.82 5.33
CA ILE A 12 -3.92 2.68 5.88
C ILE A 12 -4.96 1.79 6.54
N THR A 13 -5.22 2.02 7.81
CA THR A 13 -6.16 1.22 8.60
C THR A 13 -6.96 2.09 9.57
N THR A 14 -8.10 1.60 9.99
CA THR A 14 -8.87 2.21 11.10
C THR A 14 -8.61 1.52 12.44
N SER A 15 -7.72 0.53 12.48
CA SER A 15 -7.40 -0.24 13.67
C SER A 15 -6.00 0.06 14.17
N GLN A 16 -5.90 0.71 15.34
CA GLN A 16 -4.63 0.93 16.02
C GLN A 16 -3.93 -0.39 16.38
N GLU A 17 -4.69 -1.39 16.81
CA GLU A 17 -4.15 -2.71 17.12
C GLU A 17 -3.52 -3.38 15.91
N LEU A 18 -4.17 -3.31 14.73
CA LEU A 18 -3.62 -3.84 13.49
C LEU A 18 -2.35 -3.09 13.08
N ALA A 19 -2.34 -1.77 13.20
CA ALA A 19 -1.17 -0.96 12.89
C ALA A 19 0.05 -1.37 13.72
N GLU A 20 -0.12 -1.58 15.02
CA GLU A 20 0.94 -2.01 15.93
C GLU A 20 1.43 -3.43 15.61
N LYS A 21 0.53 -4.36 15.34
CA LYS A 21 0.88 -5.72 14.92
C LYS A 21 1.67 -5.73 13.62
N VAL A 22 1.22 -5.00 12.61
CA VAL A 22 1.92 -4.91 11.31
C VAL A 22 3.29 -4.28 11.48
N SER A 23 3.43 -3.22 12.28
CA SER A 23 4.74 -2.62 12.55
C SER A 23 5.73 -3.64 13.13
N THR A 24 5.31 -4.41 14.11
CA THR A 24 6.13 -5.47 14.73
C THR A 24 6.50 -6.58 13.74
N GLU A 25 5.54 -7.02 12.94
CA GLU A 25 5.77 -8.07 11.93
C GLU A 25 6.73 -7.61 10.83
N VAL A 26 6.60 -6.37 10.36
CA VAL A 26 7.49 -5.79 9.35
C VAL A 26 8.94 -5.76 9.86
N ASP A 27 9.17 -5.33 11.09
CA ASP A 27 10.51 -5.35 11.69
C ASP A 27 11.10 -6.76 11.74
N GLY A 28 10.30 -7.75 12.09
CA GLY A 28 10.69 -9.16 12.08
C GLY A 28 11.03 -9.67 10.68
N PHE A 29 10.18 -9.43 9.69
CA PHE A 29 10.41 -9.85 8.31
C PHE A 29 11.62 -9.19 7.66
N VAL A 30 11.82 -7.89 7.86
CA VAL A 30 12.98 -7.18 7.29
C VAL A 30 14.30 -7.80 7.75
N ALA A 31 14.38 -8.26 9.00
CA ALA A 31 15.58 -8.89 9.53
C ALA A 31 15.94 -10.22 8.83
N GLU A 32 14.94 -10.93 8.27
CA GLU A 32 15.09 -12.25 7.66
C GLU A 32 15.26 -12.21 6.13
N LEU A 33 14.84 -11.11 5.48
CA LEU A 33 14.84 -11.02 4.02
C LEU A 33 16.22 -10.75 3.43
N SER A 34 16.48 -11.32 2.26
CA SER A 34 17.77 -11.22 1.57
C SER A 34 18.10 -9.81 1.09
N ARG A 35 17.09 -9.00 0.76
CA ARG A 35 17.23 -7.61 0.30
C ARG A 35 16.99 -6.58 1.41
N LYS A 36 17.28 -6.92 2.65
CA LYS A 36 16.98 -6.10 3.83
C LYS A 36 17.46 -4.66 3.76
N GLU A 37 18.62 -4.40 3.16
CA GLU A 37 19.15 -3.04 3.06
C GLU A 37 18.29 -2.14 2.17
N ILE A 38 17.83 -2.66 1.04
CA ILE A 38 16.92 -1.95 0.12
C ILE A 38 15.57 -1.72 0.80
N ILE A 39 15.04 -2.77 1.43
CA ILE A 39 13.76 -2.72 2.15
C ILE A 39 13.84 -1.70 3.27
N GLN A 40 14.91 -1.73 4.07
CA GLN A 40 15.09 -0.81 5.19
C GLN A 40 15.12 0.64 4.72
N LYS A 41 15.90 0.96 3.68
CA LYS A 41 15.96 2.31 3.11
C LYS A 41 14.62 2.78 2.57
N SER A 42 13.90 1.90 1.86
CA SER A 42 12.57 2.18 1.36
C SER A 42 11.58 2.48 2.49
N LEU A 43 11.55 1.64 3.53
CA LEU A 43 10.66 1.81 4.66
C LEU A 43 11.01 3.03 5.52
N ASP A 44 12.30 3.31 5.76
CA ASP A 44 12.75 4.46 6.55
C ASP A 44 12.38 5.80 5.90
N ASN A 45 12.41 5.85 4.56
CA ASN A 45 12.16 7.08 3.82
C ASN A 45 10.71 7.19 3.30
N TYR A 46 10.09 6.07 2.94
CA TYR A 46 8.83 6.03 2.19
C TYR A 46 7.83 4.99 2.73
N GLY A 47 8.11 4.36 3.86
CA GLY A 47 7.19 3.46 4.55
C GLY A 47 6.30 4.23 5.53
N TYR A 48 4.99 3.99 5.51
CA TYR A 48 4.06 4.64 6.42
C TYR A 48 2.99 3.66 6.89
N ILE A 49 2.64 3.78 8.16
CA ILE A 49 1.44 3.16 8.73
C ILE A 49 0.56 4.31 9.23
N LEU A 50 -0.57 4.49 8.60
CA LEU A 50 -1.52 5.56 8.89
C LEU A 50 -2.77 4.97 9.54
N VAL A 51 -3.15 5.52 10.68
CA VAL A 51 -4.38 5.14 11.38
C VAL A 51 -5.39 6.26 11.22
N ALA A 52 -6.49 5.98 10.56
CA ALA A 52 -7.61 6.89 10.39
C ALA A 52 -8.68 6.63 11.43
N ASP A 53 -9.38 7.67 11.86
CA ASP A 53 -10.48 7.52 12.83
C ASP A 53 -11.71 6.84 12.20
N THR A 54 -11.92 7.07 10.90
CA THR A 54 -13.06 6.51 10.15
C THR A 54 -12.63 5.93 8.82
N MET A 55 -13.46 5.05 8.25
CA MET A 55 -13.24 4.51 6.90
C MET A 55 -13.32 5.62 5.84
N ASP A 56 -14.15 6.62 6.02
CA ASP A 56 -14.26 7.75 5.07
C ASP A 56 -12.97 8.58 5.05
N GLU A 57 -12.33 8.80 6.19
CA GLU A 57 -11.00 9.45 6.26
C GLU A 57 -9.93 8.59 5.61
N ALA A 58 -9.94 7.28 5.85
CA ALA A 58 -9.02 6.36 5.21
C ALA A 58 -9.15 6.40 3.68
N ILE A 59 -10.37 6.39 3.15
CA ILE A 59 -10.65 6.48 1.71
C ILE A 59 -10.20 7.83 1.14
N ALA A 60 -10.46 8.93 1.85
CA ALA A 60 -10.01 10.25 1.43
C ALA A 60 -8.48 10.31 1.32
N THR A 61 -7.77 9.78 2.30
CA THR A 61 -6.30 9.70 2.31
C THR A 61 -5.77 8.85 1.15
N VAL A 62 -6.39 7.70 0.89
CA VAL A 62 -6.04 6.84 -0.25
C VAL A 62 -6.18 7.59 -1.58
N ASN A 63 -7.26 8.32 -1.77
CA ASN A 63 -7.49 9.10 -2.99
C ASN A 63 -6.49 10.25 -3.16
N GLU A 64 -5.98 10.83 -2.07
CA GLU A 64 -4.93 11.84 -2.12
C GLU A 64 -3.57 11.25 -2.48
N ILE A 65 -3.24 10.09 -1.92
CA ILE A 65 -1.99 9.37 -2.21
C ILE A 65 -1.93 8.92 -3.66
N ALA A 66 -3.06 8.47 -4.21
CA ALA A 66 -3.20 8.06 -5.61
C ALA A 66 -2.14 7.04 -6.04
N SER A 67 -2.02 5.95 -5.29
CA SER A 67 -1.00 4.92 -5.51
C SER A 67 -1.12 4.22 -6.88
N GLU A 68 0.00 3.78 -7.43
CA GLU A 68 0.05 2.98 -8.65
C GLU A 68 -0.61 1.61 -8.42
N HIS A 69 -0.28 0.95 -7.31
CA HIS A 69 -0.85 -0.31 -6.89
C HIS A 69 -1.54 -0.15 -5.54
N MET A 70 -2.74 -0.65 -5.44
CA MET A 70 -3.55 -0.59 -4.24
C MET A 70 -4.20 -1.94 -3.95
N GLU A 71 -4.04 -2.42 -2.73
CA GLU A 71 -4.77 -3.58 -2.23
C GLU A 71 -5.89 -3.12 -1.28
N ILE A 72 -7.08 -3.66 -1.45
CA ILE A 72 -8.22 -3.43 -0.55
C ILE A 72 -8.53 -4.72 0.21
N VAL A 73 -8.16 -4.75 1.48
CA VAL A 73 -8.40 -5.86 2.39
C VAL A 73 -9.31 -5.39 3.52
N THR A 74 -10.60 -5.42 3.28
CA THR A 74 -11.64 -4.98 4.22
C THR A 74 -12.78 -5.99 4.23
N LYS A 75 -13.70 -5.85 5.19
CA LYS A 75 -14.88 -6.72 5.31
C LYS A 75 -15.78 -6.65 4.07
N ASP A 76 -15.90 -5.48 3.46
CA ASP A 76 -16.63 -5.26 2.20
C ASP A 76 -15.76 -4.46 1.22
N PRO A 77 -14.80 -5.14 0.56
CA PRO A 77 -13.84 -4.46 -0.29
C PRO A 77 -14.46 -3.89 -1.57
N PHE A 78 -15.52 -4.49 -2.10
CA PHE A 78 -16.23 -3.97 -3.28
C PHE A 78 -16.90 -2.64 -2.99
N HIS A 79 -17.50 -2.48 -1.80
CA HIS A 79 -18.08 -1.20 -1.40
C HIS A 79 -17.01 -0.11 -1.28
N VAL A 80 -15.87 -0.43 -0.67
CA VAL A 80 -14.72 0.49 -0.58
C VAL A 80 -14.22 0.87 -1.97
N MET A 81 -14.07 -0.10 -2.87
CA MET A 81 -13.62 0.14 -4.25
C MET A 81 -14.47 1.18 -4.98
N THR A 82 -15.79 1.20 -4.78
CA THR A 82 -16.67 2.18 -5.44
C THR A 82 -16.38 3.63 -5.06
N LYS A 83 -15.67 3.86 -3.96
CA LYS A 83 -15.30 5.19 -3.45
C LYS A 83 -13.86 5.59 -3.81
N ILE A 84 -13.08 4.66 -4.37
CA ILE A 84 -11.73 4.95 -4.84
C ILE A 84 -11.79 5.61 -6.21
N ARG A 85 -11.09 6.73 -6.35
CA ARG A 85 -11.08 7.56 -7.57
C ARG A 85 -9.71 7.61 -8.23
N ASN A 86 -8.65 7.47 -7.44
CA ASN A 86 -7.29 7.70 -7.85
C ASN A 86 -6.41 6.51 -7.44
N ALA A 87 -6.35 5.49 -8.29
CA ALA A 87 -5.41 4.38 -8.19
C ALA A 87 -5.10 3.86 -9.59
N GLY A 88 -3.90 3.35 -9.80
CA GLY A 88 -3.50 2.78 -11.09
C GLY A 88 -4.11 1.39 -11.28
N ALA A 89 -3.84 0.47 -10.37
CA ALA A 89 -4.41 -0.87 -10.31
C ALA A 89 -4.98 -1.16 -8.91
N ILE A 90 -6.12 -1.82 -8.84
CA ILE A 90 -6.78 -2.17 -7.58
C ILE A 90 -6.88 -3.69 -7.48
N PHE A 91 -6.35 -4.24 -6.40
CA PHE A 91 -6.41 -5.64 -6.04
C PHE A 91 -7.39 -5.81 -4.88
N ILE A 92 -8.35 -6.71 -5.02
CA ILE A 92 -9.48 -6.84 -4.09
C ILE A 92 -9.38 -8.15 -3.33
N GLY A 93 -9.34 -8.03 -2.00
CA GLY A 93 -9.31 -9.17 -1.08
C GLY A 93 -7.91 -9.70 -0.82
N GLU A 94 -7.80 -10.50 0.21
CA GLU A 94 -6.54 -11.03 0.73
C GLU A 94 -5.81 -12.03 -0.18
N TYR A 95 -6.49 -12.54 -1.19
CA TYR A 95 -5.94 -13.51 -2.16
C TYR A 95 -5.57 -12.89 -3.50
N SER A 96 -5.75 -11.58 -3.66
CA SER A 96 -5.36 -10.83 -4.85
C SER A 96 -4.10 -10.05 -4.56
N SER A 97 -3.00 -10.40 -5.19
CA SER A 97 -1.74 -9.69 -5.00
C SER A 97 -1.25 -9.05 -6.30
N GLU A 98 -0.46 -8.00 -6.17
CA GLU A 98 0.18 -7.33 -7.30
C GLU A 98 0.96 -8.30 -8.21
N PRO A 99 1.82 -9.20 -7.71
CA PRO A 99 2.53 -10.15 -8.56
C PRO A 99 1.63 -11.04 -9.39
N LEU A 100 0.44 -11.40 -8.88
CA LEU A 100 -0.53 -12.18 -9.63
C LEU A 100 -1.08 -11.36 -10.80
N GLY A 101 -1.36 -10.08 -10.61
CA GLY A 101 -1.79 -9.16 -11.65
C GLY A 101 -0.73 -8.98 -12.73
N ASP A 102 0.49 -8.68 -12.35
CA ASP A 102 1.58 -8.37 -13.28
C ASP A 102 2.04 -9.56 -14.11
N TYR A 103 2.11 -10.75 -13.50
CA TYR A 103 2.70 -11.93 -14.17
C TYR A 103 1.67 -12.90 -14.75
N PHE A 104 0.45 -12.93 -14.24
CA PHE A 104 -0.54 -13.94 -14.62
C PHE A 104 -1.86 -13.38 -15.17
N ALA A 105 -2.33 -12.23 -14.71
CA ALA A 105 -3.62 -11.67 -15.11
C ALA A 105 -3.56 -10.66 -16.27
N GLY A 106 -2.37 -10.24 -16.69
CA GLY A 106 -2.12 -9.48 -17.91
C GLY A 106 -2.29 -7.96 -17.90
N PRO A 107 -2.59 -7.25 -16.80
CA PRO A 107 -2.48 -5.81 -16.82
C PRO A 107 -1.00 -5.42 -16.94
N ASN A 108 -0.67 -4.66 -17.97
CA ASN A 108 0.66 -4.09 -18.13
C ASN A 108 0.76 -2.79 -17.31
N HIS A 109 1.95 -2.52 -16.79
CA HIS A 109 2.30 -1.22 -16.23
C HIS A 109 2.13 -0.13 -17.29
N VAL A 110 0.95 0.45 -17.36
CA VAL A 110 0.75 1.69 -18.10
C VAL A 110 1.17 2.82 -17.17
N ARG A 111 2.37 3.33 -17.39
CA ARG A 111 2.81 4.60 -16.79
C ARG A 111 1.91 5.71 -17.30
N ASN A 112 0.82 5.95 -16.64
CA ASN A 112 0.01 7.13 -16.85
C ASN A 112 0.00 7.98 -15.58
N ARG A 113 0.73 9.06 -15.67
CA ARG A 113 0.83 10.25 -14.83
C ARG A 113 1.90 10.21 -13.74
N GLU A 114 2.79 11.17 -13.85
CA GLU A 114 3.58 11.68 -12.72
C GLU A 114 2.64 12.06 -11.58
N VAL A 115 2.55 11.20 -10.58
CA VAL A 115 1.88 11.53 -9.34
C VAL A 115 2.90 12.24 -8.47
N LEU A 116 2.70 13.52 -8.28
CA LEU A 116 3.47 14.31 -7.32
C LEU A 116 3.10 13.82 -5.91
N LEU A 117 3.91 12.90 -5.37
CA LEU A 117 3.79 12.47 -3.99
C LEU A 117 4.18 13.65 -3.08
N ARG A 118 3.21 14.32 -2.50
CA ARG A 118 3.46 15.22 -1.37
C ARG A 118 3.59 14.36 -0.12
N THR A 119 4.76 14.36 0.45
CA THR A 119 5.04 13.75 1.76
C THR A 119 4.25 14.53 2.82
N PHE A 120 3.26 13.90 3.41
CA PHE A 120 2.68 14.39 4.66
C PHE A 120 3.43 13.73 5.82
N ARG A 121 4.09 14.56 6.61
CA ARG A 121 4.65 14.16 7.90
C ARG A 121 3.61 14.40 9.00
#